data_205c2282ac7882082b157db8dbe084f6
#
_entry.id   205c2282ac7882082b157db8dbe084f6
#
_cell.length_a   1.000
_cell.length_b   1.000
_cell.length_c   1.000
_cell.angle_alpha   90.00
_cell.angle_beta   90.00
_cell.angle_gamma   90.00
#
_symmetry.space_group_name_H-M   'P 1'
#
loop_
_entity.id
_entity.type
_entity.pdbx_description
1 polymer ?
#
loop_
_entity_poly.entity_id
_entity_poly.type
_entity_poly.pdbx_seq_one_letter_code
_entity_poly.pdbx_strand_id
1 'polypeptide(L)'
;MKIAIALEENNYSSQTDRRFGRAAYFILINTETNDYEIIENEAKDEATGAGLKAVKTLVNLGVNEIIVGEIGPKAAVLINEFEIPVYKMGDFKTVDEILKNYRDNKLEKYDLSPKPQGLRMA
;
A
#
# COMPACT_ATOMS: atom_id res chain seq x y z
N MET A 1 6.99 10.71 8.92
CA MET A 1 6.34 10.12 7.72
C MET A 1 5.54 8.89 8.10
N LYS A 2 4.39 8.74 7.53
CA LYS A 2 3.49 7.63 7.82
C LYS A 2 3.41 6.71 6.61
N ILE A 3 3.70 5.41 6.79
CA ILE A 3 3.61 4.41 5.73
C ILE A 3 2.51 3.40 6.07
N ALA A 4 1.93 2.79 5.04
CA ALA A 4 0.89 1.79 5.20
C ALA A 4 1.30 0.47 4.57
N ILE A 5 1.03 -0.63 5.27
CA ILE A 5 1.26 -2.00 4.80
C ILE A 5 0.00 -2.81 5.07
N ALA A 6 -0.44 -3.61 4.12
CA ALA A 6 -1.62 -4.46 4.28
C ALA A 6 -1.28 -5.71 5.11
N LEU A 7 -2.17 -6.07 6.02
CA LEU A 7 -2.02 -7.22 6.92
C LEU A 7 -3.20 -8.18 6.82
N GLU A 8 -2.94 -9.45 7.09
CA GLU A 8 -3.99 -10.46 7.15
C GLU A 8 -4.74 -10.47 8.49
N GLU A 9 -4.05 -10.11 9.58
CA GLU A 9 -4.60 -10.15 10.94
C GLU A 9 -4.33 -8.86 11.70
N ASN A 10 -5.07 -8.65 12.77
CA ASN A 10 -4.97 -7.43 13.58
C ASN A 10 -3.89 -7.56 14.65
N ASN A 11 -2.66 -7.75 14.23
CA ASN A 11 -1.49 -7.72 15.12
C ASN A 11 -0.21 -7.48 14.32
N TYR A 12 0.81 -6.98 15.01
CA TYR A 12 2.08 -6.60 14.38
C TYR A 12 2.82 -7.81 13.78
N SER A 13 2.67 -9.00 14.36
CA SER A 13 3.32 -10.20 13.86
C SER A 13 2.56 -10.90 12.75
N SER A 14 1.44 -10.31 12.31
CA SER A 14 0.68 -10.84 11.19
C SER A 14 1.53 -10.94 9.93
N GLN A 15 1.18 -11.89 9.08
CA GLN A 15 1.71 -11.87 7.72
C GLN A 15 1.10 -10.70 6.97
N THR A 16 1.87 -10.17 6.04
CA THR A 16 1.39 -9.12 5.15
C THR A 16 0.44 -9.70 4.13
N ASP A 17 -0.57 -8.92 3.75
CA ASP A 17 -1.51 -9.33 2.71
C ASP A 17 -1.07 -8.71 1.39
N ARG A 18 -0.91 -9.54 0.37
CA ARG A 18 -0.46 -9.05 -0.94
C ARG A 18 -1.55 -8.29 -1.67
N ARG A 19 -2.81 -8.49 -1.30
CA ARG A 19 -3.96 -7.83 -1.95
C ARG A 19 -4.23 -6.49 -1.28
N PHE A 20 -4.07 -5.40 -2.02
CA PHE A 20 -4.23 -4.07 -1.42
C PHE A 20 -5.67 -3.78 -1.00
N GLY A 21 -6.60 -3.78 -1.96
CA GLY A 21 -7.99 -3.38 -1.69
C GLY A 21 -8.80 -4.40 -0.89
N ARG A 22 -8.38 -5.65 -0.90
CA ARG A 22 -9.09 -6.76 -0.24
C ARG A 22 -8.44 -7.22 1.04
N ALA A 23 -7.38 -6.56 1.48
CA ALA A 23 -6.73 -6.89 2.75
C ALA A 23 -7.68 -6.69 3.92
N ALA A 24 -7.53 -7.51 4.96
CA ALA A 24 -8.35 -7.38 6.15
C ALA A 24 -8.01 -6.14 6.97
N TYR A 25 -6.72 -5.81 7.07
CA TYR A 25 -6.22 -4.71 7.90
C TYR A 25 -5.10 -3.96 7.20
N PHE A 26 -4.85 -2.73 7.68
CA PHE A 26 -3.64 -1.98 7.34
C PHE A 26 -2.93 -1.59 8.62
N ILE A 27 -1.62 -1.73 8.65
CA ILE A 27 -0.80 -1.14 9.70
C ILE A 27 -0.26 0.19 9.18
N LEU A 28 -0.41 1.23 9.99
CA LEU A 28 0.08 2.57 9.68
C LEU A 28 1.24 2.84 10.63
N ILE A 29 2.42 3.07 10.10
CA ILE A 29 3.64 3.19 10.89
C ILE A 29 4.25 4.57 10.69
N ASN A 30 4.57 5.23 11.81
CA ASN A 30 5.37 6.43 11.79
C ASN A 30 6.84 6.02 11.72
N THR A 31 7.51 6.35 10.62
CA THR A 31 8.89 5.89 10.38
C THR A 31 9.92 6.56 11.28
N GLU A 32 9.58 7.68 11.91
CA GLU A 32 10.49 8.40 12.78
C GLU A 32 10.45 7.89 14.21
N THR A 33 9.25 7.56 14.70
CA THR A 33 9.06 7.14 16.10
C THR A 33 8.87 5.64 16.26
N ASN A 34 8.56 4.91 15.19
CA ASN A 34 8.15 3.51 15.17
C ASN A 34 6.78 3.26 15.82
N ASP A 35 6.05 4.31 16.17
CA ASP A 35 4.68 4.15 16.63
C ASP A 35 3.83 3.62 15.48
N TYR A 36 2.85 2.78 15.82
CA TYR A 36 1.96 2.25 14.79
C TYR A 36 0.55 2.11 15.32
N GLU A 37 -0.38 2.02 14.39
CA GLU A 37 -1.76 1.60 14.67
C GLU A 37 -2.20 0.65 13.57
N ILE A 38 -3.11 -0.25 13.90
CA ILE A 38 -3.69 -1.18 12.93
C ILE A 38 -5.15 -0.83 12.79
N ILE A 39 -5.58 -0.63 11.56
CA ILE A 39 -6.96 -0.29 11.24
C ILE A 39 -7.61 -1.40 10.43
N GLU A 40 -8.90 -1.57 10.60
CA GLU A 40 -9.67 -2.48 9.76
C GLU A 40 -9.86 -1.85 8.38
N ASN A 41 -9.70 -2.65 7.32
CA ASN A 41 -9.98 -2.21 5.96
C ASN A 41 -11.46 -2.43 5.65
N GLU A 42 -12.27 -1.41 5.82
CA GLU A 42 -13.71 -1.48 5.57
C GLU A 42 -14.02 -1.69 4.08
N ALA A 43 -13.08 -1.42 3.20
CA ALA A 43 -13.27 -1.55 1.76
C ALA A 43 -13.26 -3.01 1.29
N LYS A 44 -12.74 -3.94 2.09
CA LYS A 44 -12.52 -5.34 1.66
C LYS A 44 -13.77 -6.03 1.15
N ASP A 45 -14.94 -5.66 1.65
CA ASP A 45 -16.21 -6.29 1.29
C ASP A 45 -16.99 -5.55 0.21
N GLU A 46 -16.42 -4.49 -0.36
CA GLU A 46 -17.08 -3.76 -1.44
C GLU A 46 -17.21 -4.65 -2.67
N ALA A 47 -18.37 -4.62 -3.31
CA ALA A 47 -18.60 -5.39 -4.53
C ALA A 47 -17.67 -4.91 -5.66
N THR A 48 -17.50 -3.59 -5.77
CA THR A 48 -16.59 -2.97 -6.72
C THR A 48 -15.93 -1.78 -6.05
N GLY A 49 -14.76 -1.39 -6.56
CA GLY A 49 -14.09 -0.19 -6.07
C GLY A 49 -13.42 -0.33 -4.71
N ALA A 50 -13.14 -1.57 -4.26
CA ALA A 50 -12.46 -1.78 -2.98
C ALA A 50 -11.11 -1.05 -2.91
N GLY A 51 -10.32 -1.13 -3.97
CA GLY A 51 -9.04 -0.44 -4.01
C GLY A 51 -9.18 1.08 -3.95
N LEU A 52 -10.16 1.64 -4.65
CA LEU A 52 -10.40 3.09 -4.61
C LEU A 52 -10.78 3.55 -3.22
N LYS A 53 -11.67 2.83 -2.55
CA LYS A 53 -12.08 3.16 -1.18
C LYS A 53 -10.92 3.06 -0.22
N ALA A 54 -10.09 2.02 -0.34
CA ALA A 54 -8.90 1.84 0.49
C ALA A 54 -7.93 3.02 0.33
N VAL A 55 -7.68 3.45 -0.91
CA VAL A 55 -6.81 4.61 -1.16
C VAL A 55 -7.35 5.86 -0.46
N LYS A 56 -8.64 6.15 -0.61
CA LYS A 56 -9.26 7.32 0.01
C LYS A 56 -9.13 7.28 1.53
N THR A 57 -9.33 6.12 2.13
CA THR A 57 -9.20 5.94 3.57
C THR A 57 -7.78 6.25 4.03
N LEU A 58 -6.78 5.70 3.35
CA LEU A 58 -5.38 5.91 3.71
C LEU A 58 -4.96 7.37 3.52
N VAL A 59 -5.40 8.02 2.44
CA VAL A 59 -5.14 9.43 2.21
C VAL A 59 -5.72 10.28 3.34
N ASN A 60 -6.96 10.00 3.74
CA ASN A 60 -7.61 10.73 4.82
C ASN A 60 -6.91 10.56 6.17
N LEU A 61 -6.21 9.45 6.35
CA LEU A 61 -5.45 9.18 7.57
C LEU A 61 -4.02 9.71 7.53
N GLY A 62 -3.67 10.43 6.47
CA GLY A 62 -2.37 11.08 6.37
C GLY A 62 -1.22 10.17 5.96
N VAL A 63 -1.52 9.06 5.29
CA VAL A 63 -0.48 8.17 4.80
C VAL A 63 0.32 8.84 3.69
N ASN A 64 1.64 8.76 3.79
CA ASN A 64 2.57 9.39 2.85
C ASN A 64 3.10 8.42 1.80
N GLU A 65 3.29 7.16 2.16
CA GLU A 65 3.79 6.13 1.24
C GLU A 65 3.10 4.81 1.54
N ILE A 66 2.97 3.97 0.52
CA ILE A 66 2.26 2.68 0.63
C ILE A 66 3.17 1.57 0.12
N ILE A 67 3.18 0.44 0.83
CA ILE A 67 3.93 -0.74 0.41
C ILE A 67 2.92 -1.84 0.08
N VAL A 68 2.96 -2.33 -1.15
CA VAL A 68 1.93 -3.24 -1.67
C VAL A 68 2.52 -4.48 -2.34
N GLY A 69 1.75 -5.57 -2.32
CA GLY A 69 2.04 -6.73 -3.15
C GLY A 69 1.39 -6.57 -4.52
N GLU A 70 0.08 -6.55 -4.54
CA GLU A 70 -0.71 -6.42 -5.76
C GLU A 70 -1.68 -5.26 -5.65
N ILE A 71 -1.80 -4.49 -6.71
CA ILE A 71 -2.70 -3.34 -6.74
C ILE A 71 -3.41 -3.29 -8.09
N GLY A 72 -4.72 -3.07 -8.06
CA GLY A 72 -5.51 -2.95 -9.26
C GLY A 72 -5.25 -1.65 -10.02
N PRO A 73 -5.54 -1.61 -11.32
CA PRO A 73 -5.21 -0.44 -12.15
C PRO A 73 -5.95 0.82 -11.73
N LYS A 74 -7.19 0.73 -11.27
CA LYS A 74 -7.93 1.92 -10.85
C LYS A 74 -7.36 2.53 -9.57
N ALA A 75 -6.99 1.69 -8.61
CA ALA A 75 -6.36 2.15 -7.38
C ALA A 75 -4.99 2.76 -7.70
N ALA A 76 -4.23 2.15 -8.60
CA ALA A 76 -2.93 2.67 -9.00
C ALA A 76 -3.03 4.07 -9.59
N VAL A 77 -4.01 4.30 -10.48
CA VAL A 77 -4.25 5.62 -11.08
C VAL A 77 -4.56 6.64 -9.99
N LEU A 78 -5.44 6.30 -9.05
CA LEU A 78 -5.83 7.23 -7.99
C LEU A 78 -4.65 7.57 -7.07
N ILE A 79 -3.87 6.57 -6.68
CA ILE A 79 -2.67 6.81 -5.85
C ILE A 79 -1.71 7.74 -6.58
N ASN A 80 -1.53 7.53 -7.88
CA ASN A 80 -0.65 8.38 -8.67
C ASN A 80 -1.17 9.83 -8.72
N GLU A 81 -2.48 10.03 -8.80
CA GLU A 81 -3.08 11.37 -8.75
C GLU A 81 -2.80 12.08 -7.43
N PHE A 82 -2.74 11.36 -6.33
CA PHE A 82 -2.38 11.91 -5.02
C PHE A 82 -0.88 12.04 -4.84
N GLU A 83 -0.09 11.65 -5.82
CA GLU A 83 1.37 11.72 -5.78
C GLU A 83 1.99 10.96 -4.61
N ILE A 84 1.38 9.83 -4.24
CA ILE A 84 1.88 8.98 -3.16
C ILE A 84 2.82 7.93 -3.74
N PRO A 85 4.09 7.89 -3.30
CA PRO A 85 5.01 6.83 -3.73
C PRO A 85 4.52 5.46 -3.24
N VAL A 86 4.69 4.45 -4.09
CA VAL A 86 4.33 3.07 -3.77
C VAL A 86 5.54 2.18 -4.00
N TYR A 87 5.82 1.31 -3.03
CA TYR A 87 6.91 0.36 -3.11
C TYR A 87 6.37 -1.06 -3.18
N LYS A 88 7.11 -1.94 -3.84
CA LYS A 88 6.75 -3.35 -3.94
C LYS A 88 7.15 -4.07 -2.67
N MET A 89 6.23 -4.87 -2.16
CA MET A 89 6.45 -5.72 -0.99
C MET A 89 7.50 -6.81 -1.26
N GLY A 90 7.68 -7.20 -2.51
CA GLY A 90 8.58 -8.29 -2.87
C GLY A 90 8.08 -9.60 -2.29
N ASP A 91 9.01 -10.44 -1.86
CA ASP A 91 8.68 -11.74 -1.27
C ASP A 91 8.63 -11.67 0.26
N PHE A 92 8.73 -10.50 0.84
CA PHE A 92 8.70 -10.33 2.29
C PHE A 92 7.30 -10.53 2.83
N LYS A 93 7.19 -11.22 3.97
CA LYS A 93 5.90 -11.64 4.51
C LYS A 93 5.59 -11.05 5.88
N THR A 94 6.53 -10.34 6.49
CA THR A 94 6.32 -9.73 7.80
C THR A 94 6.63 -8.25 7.77
N VAL A 95 6.02 -7.53 8.71
CA VAL A 95 6.26 -6.09 8.84
C VAL A 95 7.75 -5.80 9.10
N ASP A 96 8.38 -6.59 9.96
CA ASP A 96 9.81 -6.39 10.27
C ASP A 96 10.70 -6.54 9.05
N GLU A 97 10.47 -7.55 8.23
CA GLU A 97 11.23 -7.74 7.00
C GLU A 97 11.06 -6.56 6.05
N ILE A 98 9.81 -6.12 5.88
CA ILE A 98 9.50 -5.01 4.99
C ILE A 98 10.14 -3.72 5.50
N LEU A 99 10.01 -3.41 6.79
CA LEU A 99 10.58 -2.19 7.36
C LEU A 99 12.09 -2.16 7.22
N LYS A 100 12.75 -3.29 7.49
CA LYS A 100 14.20 -3.38 7.34
C LYS A 100 14.63 -3.04 5.92
N ASN A 101 13.98 -3.65 4.95
CA ASN A 101 14.33 -3.43 3.54
C ASN A 101 13.92 -2.03 3.07
N TYR A 102 12.81 -1.51 3.56
CA TYR A 102 12.40 -0.15 3.28
C TYR A 102 13.45 0.86 3.76
N ARG A 103 13.93 0.71 5.00
CA ARG A 103 14.94 1.60 5.58
C ARG A 103 16.30 1.49 4.92
N ASP A 104 16.62 0.31 4.41
CA ASP A 104 17.87 0.06 3.68
C ASP A 104 17.77 0.47 2.20
N ASN A 105 16.65 1.06 1.79
CA ASN A 105 16.36 1.46 0.41
C ASN A 105 16.43 0.29 -0.57
N LYS A 106 16.02 -0.89 -0.13
CA LYS A 106 16.05 -2.11 -0.92
C LYS A 106 14.71 -2.49 -1.54
N LEU A 107 13.63 -1.80 -1.21
CA LEU A 107 12.34 -2.06 -1.83
C LEU A 107 12.27 -1.40 -3.20
N GLU A 108 11.83 -2.16 -4.18
CA GLU A 108 11.66 -1.64 -5.53
C GLU A 108 10.44 -0.72 -5.58
N LYS A 109 10.57 0.41 -6.24
CA LYS A 109 9.47 1.35 -6.40
C LYS A 109 8.52 0.87 -7.49
N TYR A 110 7.23 0.97 -7.21
CA TYR A 110 6.20 0.65 -8.18
C TYR A 110 6.04 1.81 -9.15
N ASP A 111 6.10 1.54 -10.44
CA ASP A 111 5.84 2.57 -11.45
C ASP A 111 4.33 2.62 -11.71
N LEU A 112 3.68 3.65 -11.16
CA LEU A 112 2.24 3.86 -11.32
C LEU A 112 1.90 4.82 -12.45
N SER A 113 2.91 5.37 -13.13
CA SER A 113 2.67 6.31 -14.21
C SER A 113 1.87 5.66 -15.33
N PRO A 114 0.85 6.35 -15.87
CA PRO A 114 0.11 5.81 -17.00
C PRO A 114 1.04 5.55 -18.18
N LYS A 115 0.88 4.41 -18.80
CA LYS A 115 1.68 4.09 -19.99
C LYS A 115 1.24 4.98 -21.12
N PRO A 116 2.18 5.54 -21.90
CA PRO A 116 1.82 6.41 -23.02
C PRO A 116 1.28 5.61 -24.20
N GLN A 117 0.01 5.28 -24.13
CA GLN A 117 -0.67 4.43 -25.11
C GLN A 117 -0.50 4.96 -26.54
N GLY A 118 -0.63 6.28 -26.69
CA GLY A 118 -0.50 6.90 -28.00
C GLY A 118 0.87 6.69 -28.64
N LEU A 119 1.92 6.64 -27.83
CA LEU A 119 3.27 6.45 -28.34
C LEU A 119 3.46 5.07 -28.94
N ARG A 120 2.72 4.09 -28.48
CA ARG A 120 2.82 2.74 -29.03
C ARG A 120 2.12 2.62 -30.37
N MET A 121 1.25 3.55 -30.65
CA MET A 121 0.53 3.58 -31.92
C MET A 121 1.30 4.29 -33.02
N ALA A 122 2.32 4.99 -32.64
CA ALA A 122 3.12 5.77 -33.57
C ALA A 122 4.03 4.89 -34.42
#